data_71aa42931789528d33aea87a074c71b1
#
_entry.id   71aa42931789528d33aea87a074c71b1
#
_cell.length_a   1.000
_cell.length_b   1.000
_cell.length_c   1.000
_cell.angle_alpha   90.00
_cell.angle_beta   90.00
_cell.angle_gamma   90.00
#
_symmetry.space_group_name_H-M   'P 1'
#
loop_
_entity.id
_entity.type
_entity.pdbx_description
1 polymer ?
#
loop_
_entity_poly.entity_id
_entity_poly.type
_entity_poly.pdbx_seq_one_letter_code
_entity_poly.pdbx_strand_id
1 'polypeptide(L)'
;MISIPAANYINFWLFIFGLYILTFGLAFLETTANPFILSMGSDETSTRRLNLAQAFNPVGSLTGLLVAGGFVFTNVYVNDFKTDINQFKKELNVSKSGEVEHYILPFLKAKIDPKGDENAKQYVYEESVAAIEFATAYDATENQLKEISEDLSLLKLRKAVEDEEDKDKIKAAIDKLLDGAGKDKITDELRESAHEYATADSGYVGLIEEIAELSKKAPDSKKLTEAKEKRKNWVSAGSLYSAYKQAIDDNLETYEGMDLDEVKTKAGEFLSFGVSSVSTDKALRDFQDGKIESYQGTKFDDFQRHDLNIVSTVYMTLGFVVLATMFVFLIQKMPKASAGDDGVDIELGPTFLRLAKNPRYVFGVIAQMFYVGVQIMVWTYIIQYAEYALGIDNQTATNHQTVALVIFLTFRFICTAFLKYVSPGKLLAALALGGILFTLGAIHVEGMTGLYSLMMISACMSLMFPTIYGIALEGLGQDAKLGSAGLIFAIVGGVWLTGFQGKLIDLETFMGTTGIRGSFYLSVGCFIIIAIYGLFCRNPRVSESATT
;
A
#
# COMPACT_ATOMS: atom_id res chain seq x y z
N MET A 1 -23.29 15.80 -4.22
CA MET A 1 -24.37 15.54 -5.20
C MET A 1 -23.85 15.05 -6.55
N ILE A 2 -22.72 15.53 -7.06
CA ILE A 2 -22.10 15.03 -8.32
C ILE A 2 -21.64 13.56 -8.18
N SER A 3 -21.30 13.11 -6.97
CA SER A 3 -20.91 11.73 -6.70
C SER A 3 -22.00 10.70 -7.02
N ILE A 4 -23.28 11.05 -6.92
CA ILE A 4 -24.41 10.15 -7.22
C ILE A 4 -24.46 9.78 -8.72
N PRO A 5 -24.53 10.74 -9.65
CA PRO A 5 -24.48 10.38 -11.07
C PRO A 5 -23.12 9.76 -11.45
N ALA A 6 -22.02 10.16 -10.81
CA ALA A 6 -20.73 9.53 -11.05
C ALA A 6 -20.73 8.04 -10.70
N ALA A 7 -21.35 7.64 -9.59
CA ALA A 7 -21.50 6.26 -9.19
C ALA A 7 -22.45 5.49 -10.10
N ASN A 8 -23.62 6.07 -10.45
CA ASN A 8 -24.61 5.41 -11.28
C ASN A 8 -24.12 5.13 -12.71
N TYR A 9 -23.32 6.03 -13.27
CA TYR A 9 -22.74 5.89 -14.61
C TYR A 9 -21.32 5.29 -14.60
N ILE A 10 -20.81 4.91 -13.42
CA ILE A 10 -19.43 4.40 -13.24
C ILE A 10 -18.42 5.32 -13.95
N ASN A 11 -18.60 6.63 -13.80
CA ASN A 11 -17.78 7.61 -14.52
C ASN A 11 -16.69 8.18 -13.61
N PHE A 12 -15.47 7.71 -13.79
CA PHE A 12 -14.29 8.15 -13.04
C PHE A 12 -14.04 9.67 -13.15
N TRP A 13 -14.15 10.24 -14.35
CA TRP A 13 -13.87 11.66 -14.55
C TRP A 13 -14.90 12.56 -13.87
N LEU A 14 -16.16 12.14 -13.85
CA LEU A 14 -17.21 12.86 -13.14
C LEU A 14 -17.00 12.80 -11.63
N PHE A 15 -16.50 11.68 -11.11
CA PHE A 15 -16.14 11.54 -9.70
C PHE A 15 -14.97 12.45 -9.33
N ILE A 16 -13.89 12.45 -10.12
CA ILE A 16 -12.74 13.36 -9.94
C ILE A 16 -13.17 14.82 -10.01
N PHE A 17 -14.06 15.17 -10.93
CA PHE A 17 -14.59 16.53 -11.03
C PHE A 17 -15.37 16.93 -9.76
N GLY A 18 -16.15 16.02 -9.19
CA GLY A 18 -16.82 16.23 -7.91
C GLY A 18 -15.84 16.49 -6.74
N LEU A 19 -14.75 15.72 -6.67
CA LEU A 19 -13.66 15.92 -5.71
C LEU A 19 -12.96 17.25 -5.92
N TYR A 20 -12.73 17.65 -7.19
CA TYR A 20 -12.12 18.95 -7.52
C TYR A 20 -12.97 20.11 -6.99
N ILE A 21 -14.30 20.09 -7.21
CA ILE A 21 -15.21 21.11 -6.67
C ILE A 21 -15.18 21.14 -5.13
N LEU A 22 -15.16 19.99 -4.47
CA LEU A 22 -15.05 19.90 -3.02
C LEU A 22 -13.74 20.55 -2.51
N THR A 23 -12.63 20.21 -3.13
CA THR A 23 -11.30 20.75 -2.78
C THR A 23 -11.22 22.26 -3.04
N PHE A 24 -11.81 22.73 -4.15
CA PHE A 24 -11.91 24.15 -4.46
C PHE A 24 -12.70 24.92 -3.37
N GLY A 25 -13.85 24.36 -2.95
CA GLY A 25 -14.62 24.94 -1.84
C GLY A 25 -13.85 24.98 -0.52
N LEU A 26 -13.07 23.95 -0.22
CA LEU A 26 -12.19 23.91 0.96
C LEU A 26 -11.10 24.99 0.89
N ALA A 27 -10.43 25.13 -0.25
CA ALA A 27 -9.41 26.17 -0.45
C ALA A 27 -10.01 27.57 -0.28
N PHE A 28 -11.20 27.82 -0.81
CA PHE A 28 -11.93 29.09 -0.65
C PHE A 28 -12.26 29.35 0.83
N LEU A 29 -12.74 28.34 1.56
CA LEU A 29 -13.05 28.46 2.98
C LEU A 29 -11.80 28.81 3.80
N GLU A 30 -10.67 28.14 3.55
CA GLU A 30 -9.43 28.38 4.28
C GLU A 30 -8.82 29.76 3.98
N THR A 31 -8.91 30.22 2.74
CA THR A 31 -8.44 31.58 2.38
C THR A 31 -9.26 32.69 3.01
N THR A 32 -10.48 32.45 3.38
CA THR A 32 -11.37 33.45 4.01
C THR A 32 -11.41 33.34 5.52
N ALA A 33 -11.55 32.13 6.07
CA ALA A 33 -11.73 31.92 7.51
C ALA A 33 -10.45 32.19 8.32
N ASN A 34 -9.28 31.78 7.79
CA ASN A 34 -8.03 31.95 8.54
C ASN A 34 -7.63 33.44 8.75
N PRO A 35 -7.64 34.32 7.72
CA PRO A 35 -7.42 35.75 7.94
C PRO A 35 -8.47 36.39 8.83
N PHE A 36 -9.73 35.97 8.74
CA PHE A 36 -10.79 36.46 9.60
C PHE A 36 -10.50 36.16 11.07
N ILE A 37 -10.08 34.94 11.41
CA ILE A 37 -9.67 34.56 12.78
C ILE A 37 -8.46 35.38 13.25
N LEU A 38 -7.50 35.63 12.38
CA LEU A 38 -6.32 36.47 12.70
C LEU A 38 -6.73 37.89 13.02
N SER A 39 -7.72 38.48 12.34
CA SER A 39 -8.21 39.86 12.54
C SER A 39 -9.12 40.03 13.77
N MET A 40 -9.55 38.93 14.43
CA MET A 40 -10.45 38.99 15.59
C MET A 40 -9.75 39.26 16.92
N GLY A 41 -9.11 40.38 17.12
CA GLY A 41 -8.46 40.75 18.36
C GLY A 41 -7.01 41.22 18.19
N SER A 42 -6.21 41.27 19.30
CA SER A 42 -4.84 41.79 19.27
C SER A 42 -3.90 40.92 18.43
N ASP A 43 -2.95 41.55 17.73
CA ASP A 43 -1.94 40.89 16.92
C ASP A 43 -1.04 39.96 17.72
N GLU A 44 -0.76 40.29 18.98
CA GLU A 44 0.08 39.47 19.88
C GLU A 44 -0.47 38.04 20.10
N THR A 45 -1.79 37.87 20.05
CA THR A 45 -2.45 36.57 20.26
C THR A 45 -2.96 35.95 18.98
N SER A 46 -2.75 36.59 17.82
CA SER A 46 -3.31 36.18 16.53
C SER A 46 -2.94 34.73 16.14
N THR A 47 -1.64 34.40 16.18
CA THR A 47 -1.14 33.04 15.88
C THR A 47 -1.73 31.98 16.84
N ARG A 48 -1.88 32.33 18.14
CA ARG A 48 -2.46 31.42 19.14
C ARG A 48 -3.95 31.16 18.87
N ARG A 49 -4.72 32.21 18.51
CA ARG A 49 -6.13 32.07 18.13
C ARG A 49 -6.30 31.18 16.91
N LEU A 50 -5.49 31.39 15.88
CA LEU A 50 -5.51 30.57 14.67
C LEU A 50 -5.18 29.11 15.01
N ASN A 51 -4.15 28.85 15.81
CA ASN A 51 -3.78 27.51 16.24
C ASN A 51 -4.92 26.82 17.02
N LEU A 52 -5.61 27.54 17.89
CA LEU A 52 -6.76 27.01 18.64
C LEU A 52 -7.92 26.66 17.71
N ALA A 53 -8.27 27.54 16.77
CA ALA A 53 -9.34 27.30 15.81
C ALA A 53 -8.99 26.11 14.89
N GLN A 54 -7.77 26.07 14.40
CA GLN A 54 -7.27 24.97 13.57
C GLN A 54 -7.05 23.66 14.34
N ALA A 55 -7.10 23.65 15.70
CA ALA A 55 -7.01 22.44 16.48
C ALA A 55 -8.23 21.50 16.29
N PHE A 56 -9.34 22.01 15.78
CA PHE A 56 -10.52 21.21 15.43
C PHE A 56 -10.39 20.52 14.06
N ASN A 57 -9.50 20.94 13.19
CA ASN A 57 -9.30 20.31 11.88
C ASN A 57 -8.89 18.82 11.98
N PRO A 58 -7.92 18.39 12.83
CA PRO A 58 -7.60 16.98 13.00
C PRO A 58 -8.74 16.15 13.60
N VAL A 59 -9.68 16.75 14.35
CA VAL A 59 -10.89 16.05 14.81
C VAL A 59 -11.71 15.58 13.61
N GLY A 60 -11.85 16.43 12.59
CA GLY A 60 -12.50 16.06 11.34
C GLY A 60 -11.77 14.92 10.61
N SER A 61 -10.44 14.99 10.54
CA SER A 61 -9.63 13.94 9.91
C SER A 61 -9.77 12.59 10.64
N LEU A 62 -9.73 12.61 11.99
CA LEU A 62 -9.91 11.41 12.81
C LEU A 62 -11.32 10.84 12.64
N THR A 63 -12.36 11.69 12.65
CA THR A 63 -13.74 11.30 12.40
C THR A 63 -13.89 10.67 11.01
N GLY A 64 -13.26 11.27 9.98
CA GLY A 64 -13.25 10.72 8.63
C GLY A 64 -12.62 9.33 8.55
N LEU A 65 -11.50 9.12 9.27
CA LEU A 65 -10.84 7.82 9.34
C LEU A 65 -11.71 6.77 10.05
N LEU A 66 -12.38 7.14 11.17
CA LEU A 66 -13.31 6.26 11.88
C LEU A 66 -14.53 5.89 11.02
N VAL A 67 -15.07 6.84 10.27
CA VAL A 67 -16.16 6.58 9.32
C VAL A 67 -15.68 5.70 8.16
N ALA A 68 -14.48 5.96 7.62
CA ALA A 68 -13.91 5.12 6.59
C ALA A 68 -13.69 3.68 7.08
N GLY A 69 -13.07 3.49 8.24
CA GLY A 69 -12.80 2.17 8.82
C GLY A 69 -14.06 1.44 9.26
N GLY A 70 -14.98 2.14 9.97
CA GLY A 70 -16.17 1.51 10.57
C GLY A 70 -17.37 1.41 9.63
N PHE A 71 -17.42 2.17 8.54
CA PHE A 71 -18.54 2.16 7.62
C PHE A 71 -18.13 1.85 6.18
N VAL A 72 -17.16 2.57 5.62
CA VAL A 72 -16.81 2.36 4.19
C VAL A 72 -16.14 1.00 4.01
N PHE A 73 -15.03 0.74 4.69
CA PHE A 73 -14.25 -0.48 4.49
C PHE A 73 -14.96 -1.77 4.92
N THR A 74 -15.96 -1.66 5.80
CA THR A 74 -16.78 -2.81 6.21
C THR A 74 -17.95 -3.10 5.26
N ASN A 75 -18.22 -2.21 4.30
CA ASN A 75 -19.37 -2.37 3.39
C ASN A 75 -18.98 -2.37 1.91
N VAL A 76 -17.71 -2.14 1.57
CA VAL A 76 -17.25 -2.20 0.18
C VAL A 76 -16.81 -3.61 -0.20
N TYR A 77 -17.30 -4.12 -1.30
CA TYR A 77 -16.97 -5.44 -1.82
C TYR A 77 -15.50 -5.59 -2.20
N VAL A 78 -14.84 -4.50 -2.60
CA VAL A 78 -13.40 -4.53 -2.92
C VAL A 78 -12.56 -4.95 -1.72
N ASN A 79 -12.97 -4.63 -0.50
CA ASN A 79 -12.24 -5.03 0.70
C ASN A 79 -12.47 -6.50 1.03
N ASP A 80 -13.71 -6.99 0.88
CA ASP A 80 -14.04 -8.41 1.04
C ASP A 80 -13.29 -9.24 0.00
N PHE A 81 -13.32 -8.83 -1.26
CA PHE A 81 -12.54 -9.44 -2.33
C PHE A 81 -11.04 -9.52 -2.02
N LYS A 82 -10.44 -8.43 -1.55
CA LYS A 82 -9.02 -8.41 -1.18
C LYS A 82 -8.73 -9.29 0.04
N THR A 83 -9.63 -9.33 1.00
CA THR A 83 -9.51 -10.15 2.21
C THR A 83 -9.57 -11.63 1.84
N ASP A 84 -10.53 -12.04 1.04
CA ASP A 84 -10.70 -13.41 0.59
C ASP A 84 -9.47 -13.89 -0.20
N ILE A 85 -8.95 -13.07 -1.12
CA ILE A 85 -7.73 -13.41 -1.85
C ILE A 85 -6.52 -13.53 -0.94
N ASN A 86 -6.36 -12.64 0.03
CA ASN A 86 -5.23 -12.68 0.95
C ASN A 86 -5.32 -13.87 1.91
N GLN A 87 -6.53 -14.22 2.36
CA GLN A 87 -6.78 -15.41 3.15
C GLN A 87 -6.45 -16.66 2.35
N PHE A 88 -6.94 -16.77 1.12
CA PHE A 88 -6.64 -17.86 0.22
C PHE A 88 -5.14 -18.02 -0.05
N LYS A 89 -4.41 -16.92 -0.28
CA LYS A 89 -2.95 -16.95 -0.43
C LYS A 89 -2.23 -17.44 0.82
N LYS A 90 -2.72 -17.08 2.00
CA LYS A 90 -2.17 -17.51 3.28
C LYS A 90 -2.40 -19.02 3.49
N GLU A 91 -3.57 -19.51 3.18
CA GLU A 91 -3.95 -20.92 3.27
C GLU A 91 -3.13 -21.78 2.29
N LEU A 92 -2.94 -21.31 1.06
CA LEU A 92 -2.12 -21.97 0.05
C LEU A 92 -0.61 -21.80 0.24
N ASN A 93 -0.18 -21.02 1.22
CA ASN A 93 1.24 -20.71 1.45
C ASN A 93 1.98 -20.19 0.19
N VAL A 94 1.23 -19.50 -0.69
CA VAL A 94 1.74 -19.00 -1.98
C VAL A 94 2.55 -17.74 -1.73
N SER A 95 3.85 -17.88 -1.55
CA SER A 95 4.76 -16.73 -1.54
C SER A 95 5.16 -16.35 -2.96
N LYS A 96 4.75 -15.16 -3.35
CA LYS A 96 5.42 -14.21 -4.30
C LYS A 96 5.91 -14.66 -5.67
N SER A 97 5.61 -15.79 -6.30
CA SER A 97 6.19 -16.07 -7.60
C SER A 97 5.21 -15.93 -8.77
N GLY A 98 5.60 -15.16 -9.81
CA GLY A 98 4.91 -15.09 -11.11
C GLY A 98 4.84 -16.43 -11.86
N GLU A 99 5.47 -17.43 -11.31
CA GLU A 99 5.59 -18.81 -11.81
C GLU A 99 4.26 -19.56 -11.80
N VAL A 100 3.39 -19.25 -10.81
CA VAL A 100 2.02 -19.80 -10.71
C VAL A 100 1.18 -19.45 -11.95
N GLU A 101 1.36 -18.24 -12.50
CA GLU A 101 0.62 -17.81 -13.69
C GLU A 101 0.90 -18.63 -14.94
N HIS A 102 2.13 -19.06 -15.09
CA HIS A 102 2.58 -19.69 -16.34
C HIS A 102 2.17 -21.15 -16.44
N TYR A 103 2.13 -21.85 -15.32
CA TYR A 103 1.92 -23.32 -15.31
C TYR A 103 0.56 -23.76 -14.76
N ILE A 104 0.04 -23.08 -13.76
CA ILE A 104 -1.21 -23.50 -13.10
C ILE A 104 -2.43 -22.81 -13.71
N LEU A 105 -2.29 -21.60 -14.23
CA LEU A 105 -3.39 -20.84 -14.80
C LEU A 105 -4.04 -21.51 -16.03
N PRO A 106 -3.29 -22.00 -17.04
CA PRO A 106 -3.88 -22.72 -18.17
C PRO A 106 -4.64 -23.95 -17.74
N PHE A 107 -4.12 -24.62 -16.74
CA PHE A 107 -4.64 -25.81 -16.11
C PHE A 107 -5.97 -25.57 -15.36
N LEU A 108 -6.04 -24.51 -14.57
CA LEU A 108 -7.26 -24.18 -13.83
C LEU A 108 -8.32 -23.50 -14.71
N LYS A 109 -7.92 -22.72 -15.71
CA LYS A 109 -8.85 -22.17 -16.71
C LYS A 109 -9.56 -23.26 -17.50
N ALA A 110 -8.87 -24.33 -17.84
CA ALA A 110 -9.49 -25.48 -18.53
C ALA A 110 -10.58 -26.15 -17.68
N LYS A 111 -10.47 -26.10 -16.34
CA LYS A 111 -11.47 -26.64 -15.41
C LYS A 111 -12.65 -25.71 -15.14
N ILE A 112 -12.43 -24.39 -15.21
CA ILE A 112 -13.39 -23.35 -14.81
C ILE A 112 -14.25 -22.88 -16.00
N ASP A 113 -13.77 -23.01 -17.25
CA ASP A 113 -14.53 -22.62 -18.46
C ASP A 113 -15.03 -23.86 -19.22
N PRO A 114 -16.26 -24.35 -18.96
CA PRO A 114 -16.83 -25.52 -19.61
C PRO A 114 -17.31 -25.26 -21.03
N LYS A 115 -17.24 -24.06 -21.58
CA LYS A 115 -17.79 -23.70 -22.91
C LYS A 115 -16.92 -24.04 -24.11
N GLY A 116 -15.76 -24.67 -23.91
CA GLY A 116 -14.97 -25.21 -25.01
C GLY A 116 -15.15 -26.72 -25.12
N ASP A 117 -14.64 -27.34 -26.19
CA ASP A 117 -14.70 -28.76 -26.44
C ASP A 117 -14.31 -29.56 -25.17
N GLU A 118 -15.33 -30.05 -24.45
CA GLU A 118 -15.20 -30.65 -23.10
C GLU A 118 -14.18 -31.79 -23.08
N ASN A 119 -14.11 -32.57 -24.15
CA ASN A 119 -13.21 -33.72 -24.23
C ASN A 119 -11.74 -33.31 -24.38
N ALA A 120 -11.44 -32.29 -25.17
CA ALA A 120 -10.06 -31.81 -25.37
C ALA A 120 -9.54 -31.07 -24.13
N LYS A 121 -10.41 -30.33 -23.43
CA LYS A 121 -10.06 -29.61 -22.20
C LYS A 121 -9.84 -30.53 -21.02
N GLN A 122 -10.68 -31.57 -20.86
CA GLN A 122 -10.52 -32.54 -19.79
C GLN A 122 -9.24 -33.39 -19.99
N TYR A 123 -8.90 -33.74 -21.22
CA TYR A 123 -7.68 -34.46 -21.53
C TYR A 123 -6.41 -33.62 -21.19
N VAL A 124 -6.35 -32.38 -21.63
CA VAL A 124 -5.22 -31.46 -21.31
C VAL A 124 -5.09 -31.20 -19.80
N TYR A 125 -6.23 -31.16 -19.10
CA TYR A 125 -6.28 -31.02 -17.65
C TYR A 125 -5.69 -32.26 -16.95
N GLU A 126 -6.18 -33.44 -17.25
CA GLU A 126 -5.73 -34.70 -16.65
C GLU A 126 -4.25 -34.98 -16.94
N GLU A 127 -3.79 -34.70 -18.15
CA GLU A 127 -2.39 -34.85 -18.55
C GLU A 127 -1.47 -33.86 -17.80
N SER A 128 -1.93 -32.63 -17.59
CA SER A 128 -1.17 -31.62 -16.84
C SER A 128 -1.13 -31.94 -15.35
N VAL A 129 -2.20 -32.43 -14.75
CA VAL A 129 -2.22 -32.92 -13.35
C VAL A 129 -1.27 -34.11 -13.19
N ALA A 130 -1.38 -35.08 -14.03
CA ALA A 130 -0.52 -36.27 -13.99
C ALA A 130 0.96 -35.87 -14.11
N ALA A 131 1.28 -34.91 -14.99
CA ALA A 131 2.63 -34.41 -15.13
C ALA A 131 3.15 -33.67 -13.88
N ILE A 132 2.29 -32.90 -13.21
CA ILE A 132 2.64 -32.19 -11.96
C ILE A 132 2.77 -33.16 -10.80
N GLU A 133 1.85 -34.12 -10.67
CA GLU A 133 1.90 -35.15 -9.64
C GLU A 133 3.15 -36.02 -9.82
N PHE A 134 3.46 -36.40 -11.06
CA PHE A 134 4.70 -37.11 -11.40
C PHE A 134 5.95 -36.34 -10.97
N ALA A 135 6.06 -35.06 -11.33
CA ALA A 135 7.23 -34.23 -10.98
C ALA A 135 7.40 -34.11 -9.46
N THR A 136 6.29 -33.94 -8.73
CA THR A 136 6.29 -33.86 -7.26
C THR A 136 6.75 -35.16 -6.62
N ALA A 137 6.22 -36.30 -7.08
CA ALA A 137 6.58 -37.60 -6.55
C ALA A 137 8.02 -38.01 -6.94
N TYR A 138 8.47 -37.66 -8.15
CA TYR A 138 9.86 -37.83 -8.57
C TYR A 138 10.83 -37.11 -7.65
N ASP A 139 10.60 -35.80 -7.38
CA ASP A 139 11.48 -35.02 -6.52
C ASP A 139 11.42 -35.49 -5.04
N ALA A 140 10.26 -35.96 -4.55
CA ALA A 140 10.15 -36.56 -3.22
C ALA A 140 11.00 -37.84 -3.10
N THR A 141 10.91 -38.72 -4.09
CA THR A 141 11.71 -39.97 -4.15
C THR A 141 13.20 -39.64 -4.29
N GLU A 142 13.58 -38.70 -5.15
CA GLU A 142 14.98 -38.24 -5.30
C GLU A 142 15.57 -37.72 -3.98
N ASN A 143 14.78 -36.94 -3.21
CA ASN A 143 15.22 -36.42 -1.92
C ASN A 143 15.41 -37.52 -0.88
N GLN A 144 14.47 -38.48 -0.80
CA GLN A 144 14.61 -39.64 0.11
C GLN A 144 15.84 -40.49 -0.24
N LEU A 145 16.11 -40.71 -1.52
CA LEU A 145 17.33 -41.43 -1.94
C LEU A 145 18.60 -40.72 -1.54
N LYS A 146 18.64 -39.39 -1.67
CA LYS A 146 19.79 -38.58 -1.25
C LYS A 146 20.00 -38.52 0.25
N GLU A 147 18.94 -38.59 1.05
CA GLU A 147 19.05 -38.70 2.51
C GLU A 147 19.69 -40.01 2.95
N ILE A 148 19.53 -41.08 2.16
CA ILE A 148 20.17 -42.37 2.43
C ILE A 148 21.65 -42.33 2.03
N SER A 149 21.95 -41.78 0.84
CA SER A 149 23.30 -41.63 0.32
C SER A 149 23.36 -40.47 -0.70
N GLU A 150 24.31 -39.54 -0.52
CA GLU A 150 24.53 -38.43 -1.47
C GLU A 150 24.85 -38.92 -2.90
N ASP A 151 25.38 -40.13 -3.00
CA ASP A 151 25.72 -40.78 -4.26
C ASP A 151 24.52 -41.48 -4.94
N LEU A 152 23.37 -41.55 -4.30
CA LEU A 152 22.18 -42.23 -4.84
C LEU A 152 21.22 -41.20 -5.45
N SER A 153 20.86 -41.40 -6.71
CA SER A 153 19.91 -40.52 -7.40
C SER A 153 19.14 -41.31 -8.46
N LEU A 154 17.90 -40.91 -8.75
CA LEU A 154 17.08 -41.51 -9.80
C LEU A 154 17.75 -41.43 -11.15
N LEU A 155 18.45 -40.35 -11.46
CA LEU A 155 19.23 -40.20 -12.70
C LEU A 155 20.38 -41.23 -12.80
N LYS A 156 21.01 -41.56 -11.67
CA LYS A 156 22.07 -42.58 -11.63
C LYS A 156 21.51 -43.98 -11.80
N LEU A 157 20.35 -44.27 -11.18
CA LEU A 157 19.64 -45.51 -11.37
C LEU A 157 19.20 -45.68 -12.83
N ARG A 158 18.65 -44.64 -13.45
CA ARG A 158 18.24 -44.62 -14.86
C ARG A 158 19.40 -44.92 -15.79
N LYS A 159 20.53 -44.27 -15.62
CA LYS A 159 21.75 -44.49 -16.45
C LYS A 159 22.31 -45.88 -16.33
N ALA A 160 22.13 -46.54 -15.20
CA ALA A 160 22.59 -47.90 -15.01
C ALA A 160 21.78 -48.93 -15.78
N VAL A 161 20.60 -48.56 -16.28
CA VAL A 161 19.67 -49.45 -17.01
C VAL A 161 19.31 -48.94 -18.41
N GLU A 162 19.94 -47.84 -18.86
CA GLU A 162 19.62 -47.14 -20.10
C GLU A 162 19.72 -48.07 -21.35
N ASP A 163 20.63 -49.03 -21.33
CA ASP A 163 20.90 -49.96 -22.46
C ASP A 163 20.22 -51.34 -22.28
N GLU A 164 19.42 -51.56 -21.24
CA GLU A 164 18.80 -52.84 -20.94
C GLU A 164 17.31 -52.81 -21.28
N GLU A 165 16.84 -53.78 -22.08
CA GLU A 165 15.41 -53.90 -22.45
C GLU A 165 14.65 -54.93 -21.62
N ASP A 166 15.35 -55.80 -20.89
CA ASP A 166 14.75 -56.85 -20.07
C ASP A 166 14.33 -56.30 -18.71
N LYS A 167 13.03 -56.29 -18.45
CA LYS A 167 12.43 -55.74 -17.21
C LYS A 167 12.96 -56.39 -15.93
N ASP A 168 13.22 -57.70 -15.94
CA ASP A 168 13.73 -58.38 -14.75
C ASP A 168 15.19 -58.02 -14.46
N LYS A 169 15.99 -57.80 -15.50
CA LYS A 169 17.36 -57.32 -15.36
C LYS A 169 17.44 -55.85 -14.95
N ILE A 170 16.55 -55.03 -15.49
CA ILE A 170 16.40 -53.63 -15.08
C ILE A 170 16.13 -53.56 -13.57
N LYS A 171 15.13 -54.32 -13.10
CA LYS A 171 14.77 -54.41 -11.70
C LYS A 171 15.93 -54.87 -10.84
N ALA A 172 16.61 -55.95 -11.23
CA ALA A 172 17.75 -56.47 -10.49
C ALA A 172 18.93 -55.51 -10.44
N ALA A 173 19.16 -54.71 -11.49
CA ALA A 173 20.23 -53.72 -11.52
C ALA A 173 19.93 -52.52 -10.59
N ILE A 174 18.70 -52.06 -10.56
CA ILE A 174 18.27 -50.98 -9.64
C ILE A 174 18.36 -51.48 -8.19
N ASP A 175 17.82 -52.67 -7.89
CA ASP A 175 17.87 -53.25 -6.55
C ASP A 175 19.31 -53.42 -6.04
N LYS A 176 20.23 -53.83 -6.90
CA LYS A 176 21.64 -53.96 -6.56
C LYS A 176 22.27 -52.62 -6.15
N LEU A 177 21.89 -51.53 -6.82
CA LEU A 177 22.38 -50.18 -6.49
C LEU A 177 21.78 -49.66 -5.20
N LEU A 178 20.48 -49.90 -4.99
CA LEU A 178 19.75 -49.55 -3.79
C LEU A 178 20.31 -50.29 -2.57
N ASP A 179 20.47 -51.60 -2.67
CA ASP A 179 21.01 -52.44 -1.59
C ASP A 179 22.47 -52.08 -1.27
N GLY A 180 23.25 -51.69 -2.27
CA GLY A 180 24.62 -51.22 -2.11
C GLY A 180 24.77 -49.90 -1.36
N ALA A 181 23.74 -49.06 -1.39
CA ALA A 181 23.74 -47.76 -0.73
C ALA A 181 23.21 -47.81 0.73
N GLY A 182 22.45 -48.86 1.09
CA GLY A 182 21.92 -49.01 2.46
C GLY A 182 20.63 -49.81 2.53
N LYS A 183 20.74 -51.14 2.39
CA LYS A 183 19.59 -52.06 2.35
C LYS A 183 18.61 -51.86 3.48
N ASP A 184 19.10 -51.66 4.72
CA ASP A 184 18.25 -51.53 5.91
C ASP A 184 17.53 -50.16 6.04
N LYS A 185 17.87 -49.21 5.19
CA LYS A 185 17.29 -47.87 5.16
C LYS A 185 16.27 -47.68 4.04
N ILE A 186 16.17 -48.59 3.11
CA ILE A 186 15.30 -48.51 1.95
C ILE A 186 14.03 -49.30 2.24
N THR A 187 12.91 -48.60 2.36
CA THR A 187 11.58 -49.22 2.50
C THR A 187 11.12 -49.82 1.19
N ASP A 188 10.21 -50.81 1.25
CA ASP A 188 9.62 -51.43 0.05
C ASP A 188 8.92 -50.38 -0.82
N GLU A 189 8.27 -49.40 -0.20
CA GLU A 189 7.59 -48.27 -0.86
C GLU A 189 8.57 -47.37 -1.62
N LEU A 190 9.71 -47.01 -1.00
CA LEU A 190 10.76 -46.22 -1.64
C LEU A 190 11.40 -47.00 -2.81
N ARG A 191 11.55 -48.32 -2.65
CA ARG A 191 12.06 -49.22 -3.70
C ARG A 191 11.15 -49.25 -4.91
N GLU A 192 9.85 -49.39 -4.71
CA GLU A 192 8.84 -49.38 -5.77
C GLU A 192 8.83 -48.04 -6.51
N SER A 193 8.82 -46.92 -5.77
CA SER A 193 8.94 -45.56 -6.34
C SER A 193 10.24 -45.34 -7.12
N ALA A 194 11.37 -45.84 -6.61
CA ALA A 194 12.64 -45.75 -7.32
C ALA A 194 12.64 -46.51 -8.63
N HIS A 195 12.00 -47.71 -8.69
CA HIS A 195 11.82 -48.45 -9.93
C HIS A 195 10.96 -47.69 -10.94
N GLU A 196 9.82 -47.17 -10.47
CA GLU A 196 8.88 -46.43 -11.31
C GLU A 196 9.53 -45.20 -11.93
N TYR A 197 10.13 -44.34 -11.09
CA TYR A 197 10.63 -43.07 -11.57
C TYR A 197 11.99 -43.15 -12.29
N ALA A 198 12.84 -44.13 -12.00
CA ALA A 198 14.08 -44.34 -12.74
C ALA A 198 13.82 -44.85 -14.18
N THR A 199 12.71 -45.55 -14.43
CA THR A 199 12.36 -46.09 -15.75
C THR A 199 11.32 -45.26 -16.50
N ALA A 200 10.76 -44.24 -15.86
CA ALA A 200 9.71 -43.42 -16.45
C ALA A 200 10.26 -42.54 -17.59
N ASP A 201 9.47 -42.44 -18.66
CA ASP A 201 9.72 -41.50 -19.76
C ASP A 201 8.74 -40.33 -19.65
N SER A 202 9.23 -39.18 -19.24
CA SER A 202 8.44 -37.96 -19.07
C SER A 202 9.21 -36.71 -19.41
N GLY A 203 8.49 -35.65 -19.78
CA GLY A 203 9.10 -34.33 -20.05
C GLY A 203 9.89 -33.75 -18.86
N TYR A 204 9.49 -34.09 -17.63
CA TYR A 204 10.21 -33.70 -16.42
C TYR A 204 11.56 -34.41 -16.28
N VAL A 205 11.61 -35.71 -16.55
CA VAL A 205 12.86 -36.49 -16.54
C VAL A 205 13.83 -35.95 -17.61
N GLY A 206 13.35 -35.68 -18.82
CA GLY A 206 14.15 -35.05 -19.87
C GLY A 206 14.74 -33.68 -19.44
N LEU A 207 13.98 -32.88 -18.71
CA LEU A 207 14.47 -31.62 -18.14
C LEU A 207 15.57 -31.83 -17.08
N ILE A 208 15.44 -32.87 -16.23
CA ILE A 208 16.47 -33.22 -15.25
C ILE A 208 17.76 -33.69 -15.93
N GLU A 209 17.65 -34.48 -17.00
CA GLU A 209 18.77 -34.90 -17.81
C GLU A 209 19.48 -33.73 -18.50
N GLU A 210 18.72 -32.80 -19.09
CA GLU A 210 19.23 -31.56 -19.69
C GLU A 210 20.01 -30.72 -18.66
N ILE A 211 19.48 -30.52 -17.47
CA ILE A 211 20.16 -29.79 -16.38
C ILE A 211 21.46 -30.49 -15.99
N ALA A 212 21.45 -31.81 -15.87
CA ALA A 212 22.64 -32.57 -15.49
C ALA A 212 23.75 -32.50 -16.58
N GLU A 213 23.36 -32.56 -17.84
CA GLU A 213 24.27 -32.44 -18.97
C GLU A 213 24.85 -31.02 -19.09
N LEU A 214 24.02 -30.01 -19.07
CA LEU A 214 24.40 -28.60 -19.12
C LEU A 214 25.30 -28.20 -17.93
N SER A 215 25.04 -28.72 -16.74
CA SER A 215 25.87 -28.48 -15.54
C SER A 215 27.30 -29.01 -15.71
N LYS A 216 27.49 -30.08 -16.50
CA LYS A 216 28.82 -30.65 -16.80
C LYS A 216 29.53 -29.94 -17.94
N LYS A 217 28.79 -29.62 -19.03
CA LYS A 217 29.37 -29.11 -20.28
C LYS A 217 29.52 -27.58 -20.32
N ALA A 218 28.58 -26.85 -19.68
CA ALA A 218 28.49 -25.40 -19.75
C ALA A 218 27.87 -24.81 -18.45
N PRO A 219 28.58 -24.85 -17.30
CA PRO A 219 28.04 -24.51 -15.98
C PRO A 219 27.55 -23.05 -15.87
N ASP A 220 28.09 -22.14 -16.66
CA ASP A 220 27.74 -20.71 -16.66
C ASP A 220 26.83 -20.31 -17.83
N SER A 221 26.20 -21.29 -18.52
CA SER A 221 25.36 -20.98 -19.68
C SER A 221 23.98 -20.45 -19.29
N LYS A 222 23.47 -19.51 -20.09
CA LYS A 222 22.11 -19.01 -19.99
C LYS A 222 21.08 -20.15 -20.10
N LYS A 223 21.36 -21.16 -20.92
CA LYS A 223 20.50 -22.34 -21.06
C LYS A 223 20.37 -23.13 -19.77
N LEU A 224 21.46 -23.28 -19.02
CA LEU A 224 21.41 -23.94 -17.71
C LEU A 224 20.56 -23.16 -16.71
N THR A 225 20.67 -21.84 -16.73
CA THR A 225 19.84 -20.98 -15.86
C THR A 225 18.36 -21.12 -16.23
N GLU A 226 18.02 -21.10 -17.51
CA GLU A 226 16.66 -21.28 -18.01
C GLU A 226 16.10 -22.68 -17.69
N ALA A 227 16.89 -23.72 -17.80
CA ALA A 227 16.48 -25.09 -17.47
C ALA A 227 16.24 -25.27 -15.94
N LYS A 228 17.12 -24.69 -15.11
CA LYS A 228 16.93 -24.68 -13.64
C LYS A 228 15.68 -23.91 -13.22
N GLU A 229 15.40 -22.80 -13.89
CA GLU A 229 14.20 -22.01 -13.65
C GLU A 229 12.93 -22.79 -14.05
N LYS A 230 12.95 -23.48 -15.19
CA LYS A 230 11.85 -24.39 -15.57
C LYS A 230 11.60 -25.46 -14.50
N ARG A 231 12.66 -26.11 -13.99
CA ARG A 231 12.52 -27.11 -12.92
C ARG A 231 11.90 -26.52 -11.66
N LYS A 232 12.40 -25.38 -11.24
CA LYS A 232 11.88 -24.67 -10.06
C LYS A 232 10.35 -24.43 -10.22
N ASN A 233 9.92 -24.05 -11.40
CA ASN A 233 8.53 -23.78 -11.70
C ASN A 233 7.66 -25.07 -11.62
N TRP A 234 8.17 -26.22 -12.08
CA TRP A 234 7.48 -27.50 -11.90
C TRP A 234 7.29 -27.85 -10.42
N VAL A 235 8.30 -27.67 -9.61
CA VAL A 235 8.25 -27.93 -8.16
C VAL A 235 7.26 -26.99 -7.46
N SER A 236 7.29 -25.70 -7.82
CA SER A 236 6.33 -24.71 -7.27
C SER A 236 4.89 -25.05 -7.65
N ALA A 237 4.66 -25.49 -8.89
CA ALA A 237 3.36 -25.92 -9.36
C ALA A 237 2.82 -27.14 -8.58
N GLY A 238 3.69 -28.12 -8.33
CA GLY A 238 3.32 -29.31 -7.55
C GLY A 238 2.99 -29.01 -6.10
N SER A 239 3.78 -28.15 -5.46
CA SER A 239 3.53 -27.72 -4.07
C SER A 239 2.21 -26.97 -3.94
N LEU A 240 1.91 -26.11 -4.91
CA LEU A 240 0.66 -25.36 -4.94
C LEU A 240 -0.55 -26.28 -5.17
N TYR A 241 -0.44 -27.24 -6.09
CA TYR A 241 -1.49 -28.20 -6.35
C TYR A 241 -1.80 -29.07 -5.12
N SER A 242 -0.76 -29.54 -4.42
CA SER A 242 -0.91 -30.35 -3.20
C SER A 242 -1.58 -29.58 -2.06
N ALA A 243 -1.12 -28.33 -1.82
CA ALA A 243 -1.72 -27.46 -0.82
C ALA A 243 -3.18 -27.14 -1.13
N TYR A 244 -3.50 -26.95 -2.40
CA TYR A 244 -4.83 -26.68 -2.87
C TYR A 244 -5.79 -27.89 -2.72
N LYS A 245 -5.33 -29.10 -3.09
CA LYS A 245 -6.09 -30.33 -2.89
C LYS A 245 -6.40 -30.54 -1.42
N GLN A 246 -5.42 -30.31 -0.55
CA GLN A 246 -5.60 -30.40 0.89
C GLN A 246 -6.60 -29.34 1.42
N ALA A 247 -6.52 -28.08 0.97
CA ALA A 247 -7.44 -27.04 1.39
C ALA A 247 -8.90 -27.32 0.99
N ILE A 248 -9.14 -27.96 -0.17
CA ILE A 248 -10.49 -28.42 -0.55
C ILE A 248 -10.93 -29.58 0.33
N ASP A 249 -10.06 -30.57 0.54
CA ASP A 249 -10.39 -31.75 1.33
C ASP A 249 -10.68 -31.36 2.80
N ASP A 250 -9.91 -30.43 3.37
CA ASP A 250 -10.08 -29.94 4.75
C ASP A 250 -11.35 -29.08 4.93
N ASN A 251 -11.88 -28.48 3.87
CA ASN A 251 -13.09 -27.65 3.91
C ASN A 251 -14.36 -28.37 3.39
N LEU A 252 -14.27 -29.64 3.03
CA LEU A 252 -15.42 -30.41 2.55
C LEU A 252 -16.60 -30.38 3.54
N GLU A 253 -16.34 -30.40 4.86
CA GLU A 253 -17.38 -30.33 5.89
C GLU A 253 -18.11 -28.97 5.90
N THR A 254 -17.46 -27.90 5.46
CA THR A 254 -18.07 -26.54 5.35
C THR A 254 -19.06 -26.47 4.18
N TYR A 255 -18.94 -27.38 3.23
CA TYR A 255 -19.82 -27.49 2.05
C TYR A 255 -20.90 -28.54 2.21
N GLU A 256 -21.05 -29.10 3.41
CA GLU A 256 -22.11 -30.10 3.71
C GLU A 256 -23.50 -29.49 3.47
N GLY A 257 -24.24 -30.00 2.49
CA GLY A 257 -25.55 -29.51 2.08
C GLY A 257 -25.58 -28.63 0.82
N MET A 258 -24.43 -28.31 0.22
CA MET A 258 -24.37 -27.62 -1.08
C MET A 258 -24.40 -28.65 -2.22
N ASP A 259 -25.04 -28.29 -3.34
CA ASP A 259 -24.96 -29.09 -4.56
C ASP A 259 -23.51 -29.14 -5.06
N LEU A 260 -23.10 -30.29 -5.61
CA LEU A 260 -21.73 -30.51 -6.10
C LEU A 260 -21.28 -29.46 -7.12
N ASP A 261 -22.22 -28.96 -7.94
CA ASP A 261 -21.94 -27.93 -8.93
C ASP A 261 -21.77 -26.55 -8.27
N GLU A 262 -22.45 -26.29 -7.17
CA GLU A 262 -22.29 -25.07 -6.38
C GLU A 262 -20.95 -25.06 -5.62
N VAL A 263 -20.54 -26.19 -5.08
CA VAL A 263 -19.19 -26.38 -4.48
C VAL A 263 -18.09 -26.21 -5.53
N LYS A 264 -18.25 -26.81 -6.71
CA LYS A 264 -17.31 -26.66 -7.82
C LYS A 264 -17.23 -25.20 -8.31
N THR A 265 -18.36 -24.51 -8.38
CA THR A 265 -18.42 -23.11 -8.80
C THR A 265 -17.70 -22.20 -7.79
N LYS A 266 -18.00 -22.36 -6.50
CA LYS A 266 -17.31 -21.61 -5.43
C LYS A 266 -15.82 -21.93 -5.35
N ALA A 267 -15.46 -23.19 -5.38
CA ALA A 267 -14.05 -23.60 -5.40
C ALA A 267 -13.36 -23.12 -6.67
N GLY A 268 -14.06 -23.11 -7.82
CA GLY A 268 -13.57 -22.59 -9.09
C GLY A 268 -13.35 -21.09 -9.09
N GLU A 269 -14.26 -20.32 -8.51
CA GLU A 269 -14.12 -18.87 -8.32
C GLU A 269 -12.91 -18.55 -7.44
N PHE A 270 -12.80 -19.18 -6.28
CA PHE A 270 -11.66 -19.04 -5.37
C PHE A 270 -10.32 -19.37 -6.05
N LEU A 271 -10.30 -20.42 -6.85
CA LEU A 271 -9.12 -20.83 -7.60
C LEU A 271 -8.69 -19.83 -8.65
N SER A 272 -9.63 -19.34 -9.45
CA SER A 272 -9.30 -18.35 -10.47
C SER A 272 -8.67 -17.10 -9.86
N PHE A 273 -9.13 -16.68 -8.68
CA PHE A 273 -8.55 -15.57 -7.92
C PHE A 273 -7.17 -15.89 -7.36
N GLY A 274 -6.99 -17.06 -6.75
CA GLY A 274 -5.73 -17.44 -6.09
C GLY A 274 -4.59 -17.70 -7.07
N VAL A 275 -4.91 -18.21 -8.25
CA VAL A 275 -3.92 -18.64 -9.24
C VAL A 275 -3.69 -17.58 -10.32
N SER A 276 -4.69 -16.76 -10.66
CA SER A 276 -4.50 -15.68 -11.65
C SER A 276 -3.70 -14.49 -11.13
N SER A 277 -3.47 -14.38 -9.81
CA SER A 277 -2.85 -13.18 -9.29
C SER A 277 -1.75 -13.45 -8.27
N VAL A 278 -0.57 -13.07 -8.64
CA VAL A 278 0.57 -12.92 -7.73
C VAL A 278 0.34 -11.79 -6.73
N SER A 279 -0.44 -10.78 -7.09
CA SER A 279 -0.87 -9.70 -6.21
C SER A 279 -2.38 -9.55 -6.21
N THR A 280 -2.94 -9.12 -5.08
CA THR A 280 -4.36 -8.81 -4.93
C THR A 280 -4.84 -7.75 -5.92
N ASP A 281 -3.97 -6.79 -6.25
CA ASP A 281 -4.26 -5.74 -7.23
C ASP A 281 -4.31 -6.28 -8.66
N LYS A 282 -3.59 -7.36 -8.95
CA LYS A 282 -3.69 -8.01 -10.25
C LYS A 282 -4.99 -8.80 -10.37
N ALA A 283 -5.42 -9.50 -9.32
CA ALA A 283 -6.73 -10.17 -9.30
C ALA A 283 -7.87 -9.18 -9.56
N LEU A 284 -7.82 -8.01 -8.91
CA LEU A 284 -8.81 -6.98 -9.14
C LEU A 284 -8.81 -6.46 -10.58
N ARG A 285 -7.62 -6.29 -11.18
CA ARG A 285 -7.51 -5.94 -12.61
C ARG A 285 -8.04 -7.04 -13.52
N ASP A 286 -7.73 -8.29 -13.22
CA ASP A 286 -8.22 -9.43 -14.01
C ASP A 286 -9.76 -9.56 -13.92
N PHE A 287 -10.35 -9.20 -12.78
CA PHE A 287 -11.81 -9.08 -12.64
C PHE A 287 -12.35 -7.89 -13.45
N GLN A 288 -11.69 -6.74 -13.41
CA GLN A 288 -12.03 -5.56 -14.20
C GLN A 288 -11.94 -5.83 -15.72
N ASP A 289 -10.94 -6.58 -16.16
CA ASP A 289 -10.71 -6.92 -17.57
C ASP A 289 -11.62 -8.06 -18.05
N GLY A 290 -12.51 -8.58 -17.20
CA GLY A 290 -13.45 -9.67 -17.53
C GLY A 290 -12.77 -11.03 -17.68
N LYS A 291 -11.53 -11.21 -17.23
CA LYS A 291 -10.86 -12.51 -17.17
C LYS A 291 -11.45 -13.38 -16.05
N ILE A 292 -12.00 -12.74 -15.05
CA ILE A 292 -12.81 -13.31 -13.99
C ILE A 292 -14.25 -12.88 -14.26
N GLU A 293 -15.17 -13.81 -14.46
CA GLU A 293 -16.53 -13.52 -14.91
C GLU A 293 -17.38 -12.87 -13.81
N SER A 294 -17.27 -13.39 -12.59
CA SER A 294 -18.01 -12.88 -11.43
C SER A 294 -17.28 -13.17 -10.12
N TYR A 295 -17.62 -12.40 -9.09
CA TYR A 295 -17.23 -12.64 -7.71
C TYR A 295 -18.49 -12.73 -6.86
N GLN A 296 -18.69 -13.86 -6.18
CA GLN A 296 -19.92 -14.16 -5.42
C GLN A 296 -21.21 -13.92 -6.25
N GLY A 297 -21.18 -14.30 -7.54
CA GLY A 297 -22.30 -14.11 -8.46
C GLY A 297 -22.50 -12.69 -8.98
N THR A 298 -21.65 -11.73 -8.58
CA THR A 298 -21.75 -10.32 -8.97
C THR A 298 -20.72 -9.99 -10.05
N LYS A 299 -21.15 -9.38 -11.15
CA LYS A 299 -20.26 -8.90 -12.21
C LYS A 299 -19.51 -7.64 -11.77
N PHE A 300 -18.36 -7.35 -12.39
CA PHE A 300 -17.50 -6.22 -12.02
C PHE A 300 -18.23 -4.87 -12.04
N ASP A 301 -19.08 -4.61 -13.01
CA ASP A 301 -19.80 -3.33 -13.09
C ASP A 301 -20.77 -3.12 -11.92
N ASP A 302 -21.49 -4.17 -11.49
CA ASP A 302 -22.41 -4.09 -10.35
C ASP A 302 -21.65 -4.03 -9.03
N PHE A 303 -20.54 -4.76 -8.91
CA PHE A 303 -19.59 -4.70 -7.83
C PHE A 303 -19.03 -3.27 -7.66
N GLN A 304 -18.53 -2.67 -8.74
CA GLN A 304 -17.99 -1.31 -8.72
C GLN A 304 -19.07 -0.27 -8.41
N ARG A 305 -20.27 -0.44 -8.96
CA ARG A 305 -21.42 0.45 -8.69
C ARG A 305 -21.82 0.41 -7.22
N HIS A 306 -21.84 -0.77 -6.60
CA HIS A 306 -22.09 -0.92 -5.17
C HIS A 306 -21.08 -0.13 -4.35
N ASP A 307 -19.79 -0.32 -4.60
CA ASP A 307 -18.71 0.35 -3.84
C ASP A 307 -18.73 1.87 -4.01
N LEU A 308 -18.95 2.34 -5.25
CA LEU A 308 -19.10 3.77 -5.52
C LEU A 308 -20.32 4.38 -4.80
N ASN A 309 -21.43 3.64 -4.66
CA ASN A 309 -22.61 4.10 -3.93
C ASN A 309 -22.33 4.20 -2.41
N ILE A 310 -21.58 3.27 -1.81
CA ILE A 310 -21.16 3.38 -0.41
C ILE A 310 -20.36 4.66 -0.20
N VAL A 311 -19.35 4.91 -1.03
CA VAL A 311 -18.53 6.13 -0.98
C VAL A 311 -19.39 7.39 -1.21
N SER A 312 -20.29 7.37 -2.20
CA SER A 312 -21.20 8.48 -2.50
C SER A 312 -22.13 8.82 -1.33
N THR A 313 -22.55 7.83 -0.56
CA THR A 313 -23.40 8.03 0.63
C THR A 313 -22.66 8.85 1.70
N VAL A 314 -21.37 8.58 1.93
CA VAL A 314 -20.54 9.36 2.85
C VAL A 314 -20.40 10.81 2.37
N TYR A 315 -20.10 11.01 1.09
CA TYR A 315 -19.99 12.37 0.53
C TYR A 315 -21.33 13.13 0.54
N MET A 316 -22.47 12.44 0.35
CA MET A 316 -23.79 13.05 0.53
C MET A 316 -24.01 13.52 1.97
N THR A 317 -23.72 12.66 2.94
CA THR A 317 -23.86 12.98 4.37
C THR A 317 -23.00 14.19 4.72
N LEU A 318 -21.74 14.22 4.28
CA LEU A 318 -20.86 15.38 4.43
C LEU A 318 -21.45 16.63 3.76
N GLY A 319 -22.00 16.50 2.56
CA GLY A 319 -22.66 17.60 1.85
C GLY A 319 -23.82 18.20 2.63
N PHE A 320 -24.64 17.38 3.27
CA PHE A 320 -25.74 17.87 4.13
C PHE A 320 -25.21 18.56 5.40
N VAL A 321 -24.15 18.04 6.02
CA VAL A 321 -23.52 18.71 7.19
C VAL A 321 -22.97 20.07 6.79
N VAL A 322 -22.29 20.18 5.66
CA VAL A 322 -21.76 21.46 5.14
C VAL A 322 -22.90 22.44 4.82
N LEU A 323 -23.99 21.99 4.18
CA LEU A 323 -25.17 22.83 3.92
C LEU A 323 -25.83 23.31 5.20
N ALA A 324 -25.98 22.44 6.19
CA ALA A 324 -26.52 22.84 7.49
C ALA A 324 -25.63 23.87 8.19
N THR A 325 -24.31 23.68 8.14
CA THR A 325 -23.34 24.62 8.68
C THR A 325 -23.40 25.97 7.96
N MET A 326 -23.49 25.97 6.62
CA MET A 326 -23.68 27.18 5.82
C MET A 326 -24.95 27.92 6.23
N PHE A 327 -26.06 27.20 6.46
CA PHE A 327 -27.31 27.80 6.88
C PHE A 327 -27.20 28.46 8.27
N VAL A 328 -26.46 27.85 9.20
CA VAL A 328 -26.16 28.46 10.50
C VAL A 328 -25.39 29.76 10.32
N PHE A 329 -24.37 29.80 9.46
CA PHE A 329 -23.61 31.03 9.19
C PHE A 329 -24.44 32.13 8.52
N LEU A 330 -25.42 31.79 7.68
CA LEU A 330 -26.32 32.78 7.05
C LEU A 330 -27.26 33.46 8.07
N ILE A 331 -27.63 32.75 9.15
CA ILE A 331 -28.48 33.28 10.20
C ILE A 331 -27.70 34.06 11.26
N GLN A 332 -26.44 33.67 11.53
CA GLN A 332 -25.59 34.28 12.55
C GLN A 332 -25.08 35.64 12.09
N LYS A 333 -25.22 36.65 12.95
CA LYS A 333 -24.56 37.95 12.75
C LYS A 333 -23.06 37.77 13.00
N MET A 334 -22.26 37.84 11.94
CA MET A 334 -20.80 37.81 12.08
C MET A 334 -20.30 38.99 12.91
N PRO A 335 -19.35 38.80 13.84
CA PRO A 335 -18.66 39.88 14.50
C PRO A 335 -17.96 40.79 13.47
N LYS A 336 -18.01 42.08 13.64
CA LYS A 336 -17.25 42.99 12.77
C LYS A 336 -15.76 42.70 12.97
N ALA A 337 -15.04 42.44 11.89
CA ALA A 337 -13.59 42.41 11.91
C ALA A 337 -13.07 43.77 12.43
N SER A 338 -12.02 43.77 13.23
CA SER A 338 -11.42 45.03 13.77
C SER A 338 -11.09 45.99 12.62
N ALA A 339 -11.45 47.23 12.77
CA ALA A 339 -11.49 48.33 11.84
C ALA A 339 -10.50 48.25 10.66
N GLY A 340 -11.04 48.26 9.45
CA GLY A 340 -10.27 48.31 8.20
C GLY A 340 -10.96 47.70 6.98
N ASP A 341 -12.21 47.26 7.11
CA ASP A 341 -12.97 46.68 5.99
C ASP A 341 -13.90 47.72 5.34
N ASP A 342 -13.40 48.97 5.21
CA ASP A 342 -14.04 49.95 4.35
C ASP A 342 -13.62 49.62 2.92
N GLY A 343 -14.40 48.77 2.23
CA GLY A 343 -14.51 48.60 0.79
C GLY A 343 -13.33 48.96 -0.13
N VAL A 344 -12.09 48.88 0.38
CA VAL A 344 -10.91 49.25 -0.43
C VAL A 344 -10.67 48.13 -1.44
N ASP A 345 -10.80 48.46 -2.71
CA ASP A 345 -10.44 47.59 -3.81
C ASP A 345 -8.97 47.18 -3.68
N ILE A 346 -8.73 45.87 -3.56
CA ILE A 346 -7.38 45.32 -3.50
C ILE A 346 -6.77 45.43 -4.90
N GLU A 347 -5.82 46.33 -5.09
CA GLU A 347 -5.04 46.40 -6.32
C GLU A 347 -4.10 45.17 -6.37
N LEU A 348 -4.50 44.13 -7.11
CA LEU A 348 -3.81 42.85 -7.16
C LEU A 348 -2.32 42.95 -7.50
N GLY A 349 -1.95 43.76 -8.49
CA GLY A 349 -0.56 43.94 -8.94
C GLY A 349 0.36 44.53 -7.88
N PRO A 350 0.04 45.74 -7.36
CA PRO A 350 0.84 46.38 -6.30
C PRO A 350 0.90 45.53 -5.03
N THR A 351 -0.20 44.89 -4.61
CA THR A 351 -0.23 44.03 -3.44
C THR A 351 0.67 42.80 -3.61
N PHE A 352 0.60 42.14 -4.77
CA PHE A 352 1.49 41.01 -5.08
C PHE A 352 2.97 41.44 -5.01
N LEU A 353 3.31 42.61 -5.54
CA LEU A 353 4.70 43.11 -5.52
C LEU A 353 5.19 43.42 -4.09
N ARG A 354 4.30 43.95 -3.21
CA ARG A 354 4.62 44.16 -1.79
C ARG A 354 4.85 42.85 -1.07
N LEU A 355 3.98 41.85 -1.31
CA LEU A 355 4.14 40.53 -0.74
C LEU A 355 5.41 39.82 -1.23
N ALA A 356 5.71 39.88 -2.52
CA ALA A 356 6.94 39.32 -3.08
C ALA A 356 8.24 39.96 -2.57
N LYS A 357 8.20 41.23 -2.16
CA LYS A 357 9.33 41.94 -1.53
C LYS A 357 9.45 41.69 -0.02
N ASN A 358 8.46 41.07 0.60
CA ASN A 358 8.49 40.79 2.04
C ASN A 358 9.15 39.41 2.29
N PRO A 359 10.41 39.38 2.79
CA PRO A 359 11.13 38.10 2.94
C PRO A 359 10.46 37.17 3.95
N ARG A 360 9.84 37.73 5.01
CA ARG A 360 9.13 36.90 6.01
C ARG A 360 7.94 36.18 5.42
N TYR A 361 7.22 36.83 4.51
CA TYR A 361 6.11 36.25 3.79
C TYR A 361 6.59 35.18 2.77
N VAL A 362 7.56 35.53 1.91
CA VAL A 362 8.07 34.63 0.86
C VAL A 362 8.66 33.35 1.47
N PHE A 363 9.52 33.48 2.49
CA PHE A 363 10.05 32.32 3.21
C PHE A 363 8.94 31.54 3.95
N GLY A 364 7.89 32.23 4.41
CA GLY A 364 6.71 31.60 4.98
C GLY A 364 5.95 30.72 3.99
N VAL A 365 5.74 31.19 2.75
CA VAL A 365 5.12 30.41 1.67
C VAL A 365 5.98 29.18 1.33
N ILE A 366 7.30 29.34 1.23
CA ILE A 366 8.24 28.25 1.00
C ILE A 366 8.18 27.23 2.16
N ALA A 367 8.29 27.70 3.40
CA ALA A 367 8.22 26.84 4.58
C ALA A 367 6.89 26.08 4.66
N GLN A 368 5.78 26.74 4.30
CA GLN A 368 4.45 26.15 4.25
C GLN A 368 4.37 25.03 3.20
N MET A 369 4.96 25.24 2.01
CA MET A 369 5.02 24.24 0.96
C MET A 369 5.76 22.99 1.41
N PHE A 370 6.93 23.13 2.03
CA PHE A 370 7.69 22.02 2.56
C PHE A 370 7.03 21.36 3.77
N TYR A 371 6.33 22.15 4.60
CA TYR A 371 5.57 21.59 5.72
C TYR A 371 4.43 20.69 5.25
N VAL A 372 3.60 21.17 4.32
CA VAL A 372 2.48 20.34 3.80
C VAL A 372 3.04 19.12 3.08
N GLY A 373 4.15 19.27 2.37
CA GLY A 373 4.86 18.15 1.77
C GLY A 373 5.23 17.08 2.81
N VAL A 374 5.95 17.44 3.86
CA VAL A 374 6.37 16.46 4.88
C VAL A 374 5.19 15.85 5.63
N GLN A 375 4.13 16.62 5.88
CA GLN A 375 2.93 16.11 6.53
C GLN A 375 2.27 15.00 5.71
N ILE A 376 2.06 15.24 4.42
CA ILE A 376 1.42 14.28 3.54
C ILE A 376 2.35 13.07 3.30
N MET A 377 3.66 13.29 3.10
CA MET A 377 4.64 12.21 2.98
C MET A 377 4.61 11.26 4.17
N VAL A 378 4.69 11.77 5.39
CA VAL A 378 4.68 10.95 6.61
C VAL A 378 3.38 10.16 6.74
N TRP A 379 2.23 10.78 6.51
CA TRP A 379 0.95 10.11 6.68
C TRP A 379 0.61 9.14 5.55
N THR A 380 1.05 9.41 4.33
CA THR A 380 0.82 8.50 3.20
C THR A 380 1.68 7.25 3.34
N TYR A 381 2.95 7.41 3.72
CA TYR A 381 3.92 6.32 3.65
C TYR A 381 4.16 5.57 4.98
N ILE A 382 3.45 5.93 6.06
CA ILE A 382 3.56 5.22 7.35
C ILE A 382 3.08 3.75 7.25
N ILE A 383 2.00 3.49 6.49
CA ILE A 383 1.48 2.14 6.25
C ILE A 383 2.50 1.33 5.47
N GLN A 384 2.99 1.86 4.35
CA GLN A 384 3.99 1.18 3.52
C GLN A 384 5.31 0.97 4.27
N TYR A 385 5.70 1.91 5.15
CA TYR A 385 6.85 1.71 6.03
C TYR A 385 6.65 0.50 6.94
N ALA A 386 5.48 0.38 7.57
CA ALA A 386 5.14 -0.74 8.44
C ALA A 386 5.12 -2.07 7.66
N GLU A 387 4.55 -2.09 6.45
CA GLU A 387 4.47 -3.28 5.60
C GLU A 387 5.86 -3.68 5.06
N TYR A 388 6.59 -2.76 4.43
CA TYR A 388 7.83 -3.09 3.71
C TYR A 388 9.05 -3.23 4.63
N ALA A 389 9.14 -2.41 5.69
CA ALA A 389 10.27 -2.46 6.60
C ALA A 389 10.11 -3.48 7.74
N LEU A 390 8.88 -3.81 8.13
CA LEU A 390 8.59 -4.61 9.31
C LEU A 390 7.74 -5.86 9.02
N GLY A 391 7.18 -6.01 7.82
CA GLY A 391 6.30 -7.13 7.47
C GLY A 391 4.96 -7.14 8.24
N ILE A 392 4.51 -5.97 8.72
CA ILE A 392 3.25 -5.82 9.45
C ILE A 392 2.09 -5.82 8.45
N ASP A 393 1.00 -6.49 8.78
CA ASP A 393 -0.21 -6.50 7.94
C ASP A 393 -0.84 -5.11 7.83
N ASN A 394 -1.56 -4.88 6.73
CA ASN A 394 -2.16 -3.58 6.40
C ASN A 394 -3.13 -3.06 7.47
N GLN A 395 -3.92 -3.94 8.09
CA GLN A 395 -4.87 -3.56 9.14
C GLN A 395 -4.15 -3.04 10.39
N THR A 396 -3.11 -3.74 10.83
CA THR A 396 -2.28 -3.33 11.96
C THR A 396 -1.50 -2.05 11.64
N ALA A 397 -0.99 -1.91 10.40
CA ALA A 397 -0.33 -0.70 9.92
C ALA A 397 -1.27 0.52 9.94
N THR A 398 -2.53 0.35 9.51
CA THR A 398 -3.58 1.39 9.58
C THR A 398 -3.91 1.80 11.02
N ASN A 399 -3.89 0.86 11.98
CA ASN A 399 -4.06 1.18 13.39
C ASN A 399 -2.92 2.08 13.90
N HIS A 400 -1.67 1.85 13.49
CA HIS A 400 -0.54 2.71 13.83
C HIS A 400 -0.67 4.11 13.22
N GLN A 401 -1.18 4.23 12.00
CA GLN A 401 -1.50 5.53 11.39
C GLN A 401 -2.59 6.27 12.20
N THR A 402 -3.61 5.56 12.65
CA THR A 402 -4.66 6.13 13.52
C THR A 402 -4.07 6.69 14.81
N VAL A 403 -3.18 5.94 15.46
CA VAL A 403 -2.47 6.39 16.66
C VAL A 403 -1.62 7.63 16.37
N ALA A 404 -0.93 7.68 15.22
CA ALA A 404 -0.17 8.86 14.80
C ALA A 404 -1.05 10.12 14.65
N LEU A 405 -2.29 9.99 14.15
CA LEU A 405 -3.26 11.09 14.07
C LEU A 405 -3.78 11.51 15.45
N VAL A 406 -3.99 10.56 16.37
CA VAL A 406 -4.35 10.87 17.77
C VAL A 406 -3.21 11.63 18.46
N ILE A 407 -1.96 11.21 18.26
CA ILE A 407 -0.77 11.92 18.73
C ILE A 407 -0.75 13.35 18.17
N PHE A 408 -0.95 13.51 16.87
CA PHE A 408 -1.00 14.82 16.21
C PHE A 408 -2.07 15.73 16.83
N LEU A 409 -3.28 15.23 17.02
CA LEU A 409 -4.39 15.97 17.63
C LEU A 409 -4.06 16.40 19.08
N THR A 410 -3.58 15.44 19.89
CA THR A 410 -3.24 15.68 21.31
C THR A 410 -2.16 16.73 21.44
N PHE A 411 -1.06 16.58 20.69
CA PHE A 411 0.05 17.52 20.72
C PHE A 411 -0.32 18.90 20.16
N ARG A 412 -1.29 18.99 19.28
CA ARG A 412 -1.80 20.28 18.80
C ARG A 412 -2.35 21.15 19.94
N PHE A 413 -3.17 20.55 20.83
CA PHE A 413 -3.67 21.28 22.01
C PHE A 413 -2.55 21.61 22.99
N ILE A 414 -1.65 20.65 23.27
CA ILE A 414 -0.50 20.84 24.16
C ILE A 414 0.39 21.97 23.66
N CYS A 415 0.83 21.90 22.39
CA CYS A 415 1.72 22.89 21.80
C CYS A 415 1.04 24.28 21.67
N THR A 416 -0.28 24.33 21.41
CA THR A 416 -1.02 25.58 21.40
C THR A 416 -1.02 26.26 22.77
N ALA A 417 -1.06 25.49 23.87
CA ALA A 417 -0.93 26.01 25.22
C ALA A 417 0.48 26.61 25.45
N PHE A 418 1.55 25.98 24.92
CA PHE A 418 2.91 26.50 25.02
C PHE A 418 3.13 27.84 24.32
N LEU A 419 2.33 28.18 23.30
CA LEU A 419 2.37 29.50 22.64
C LEU A 419 2.05 30.66 23.59
N LYS A 420 1.56 30.39 24.80
CA LYS A 420 1.40 31.41 25.86
C LYS A 420 2.75 31.84 26.42
N TYR A 421 3.75 30.95 26.42
CA TYR A 421 5.03 31.14 27.11
C TYR A 421 6.22 31.28 26.15
N VAL A 422 6.09 30.74 24.93
CA VAL A 422 7.17 30.68 23.94
C VAL A 422 6.73 31.37 22.65
N SER A 423 7.61 32.17 22.06
CA SER A 423 7.32 32.83 20.78
C SER A 423 7.07 31.76 19.67
N PRO A 424 6.13 32.02 18.74
CA PRO A 424 5.76 31.09 17.69
C PRO A 424 6.95 30.58 16.86
N GLY A 425 7.89 31.50 16.50
CA GLY A 425 9.07 31.12 15.71
C GLY A 425 10.03 30.17 16.47
N LYS A 426 10.25 30.42 17.79
CA LYS A 426 11.10 29.53 18.61
C LYS A 426 10.48 28.15 18.76
N LEU A 427 9.17 28.10 19.02
CA LEU A 427 8.46 26.82 19.16
C LEU A 427 8.45 26.05 17.83
N LEU A 428 8.23 26.74 16.71
CA LEU A 428 8.31 26.15 15.37
C LEU A 428 9.69 25.52 15.10
N ALA A 429 10.77 26.25 15.41
CA ALA A 429 12.13 25.76 15.23
C ALA A 429 12.42 24.53 16.11
N ALA A 430 12.00 24.56 17.39
CA ALA A 430 12.18 23.44 18.31
C ALA A 430 11.44 22.18 17.82
N LEU A 431 10.20 22.32 17.37
CA LEU A 431 9.41 21.22 16.82
C LEU A 431 10.02 20.70 15.51
N ALA A 432 10.54 21.56 14.64
CA ALA A 432 11.21 21.15 13.41
C ALA A 432 12.49 20.36 13.69
N LEU A 433 13.29 20.77 14.69
CA LEU A 433 14.46 20.01 15.13
C LEU A 433 14.06 18.65 15.73
N GLY A 434 12.97 18.60 16.51
CA GLY A 434 12.38 17.34 16.97
C GLY A 434 11.95 16.44 15.79
N GLY A 435 11.34 17.01 14.76
CA GLY A 435 10.98 16.33 13.52
C GLY A 435 12.20 15.73 12.81
N ILE A 436 13.32 16.45 12.72
CA ILE A 436 14.58 15.92 12.18
C ILE A 436 15.06 14.71 12.99
N LEU A 437 15.09 14.83 14.33
CA LEU A 437 15.56 13.78 15.22
C LEU A 437 14.72 12.49 15.05
N PHE A 438 13.39 12.59 15.08
CA PHE A 438 12.51 11.45 14.92
C PHE A 438 12.54 10.87 13.50
N THR A 439 12.72 11.72 12.48
CA THR A 439 12.88 11.24 11.10
C THR A 439 14.19 10.45 10.94
N LEU A 440 15.30 10.91 11.50
CA LEU A 440 16.55 10.16 11.53
C LEU A 440 16.39 8.85 12.33
N GLY A 441 15.62 8.85 13.41
CA GLY A 441 15.24 7.63 14.13
C GLY A 441 14.49 6.64 13.23
N ALA A 442 13.52 7.10 12.45
CA ALA A 442 12.78 6.24 11.52
C ALA A 442 13.67 5.66 10.39
N ILE A 443 14.70 6.40 9.96
CA ILE A 443 15.64 5.95 8.93
C ILE A 443 16.62 4.89 9.48
N HIS A 444 17.23 5.16 10.64
CA HIS A 444 18.40 4.40 11.12
C HIS A 444 18.09 3.38 12.19
N VAL A 445 16.99 3.55 12.93
CA VAL A 445 16.61 2.58 13.99
C VAL A 445 15.71 1.50 13.39
N GLU A 446 16.07 0.25 13.59
CA GLU A 446 15.34 -0.90 13.08
C GLU A 446 14.17 -1.32 13.97
N GLY A 447 13.27 -2.12 13.41
CA GLY A 447 12.14 -2.70 14.13
C GLY A 447 11.06 -1.68 14.49
N MET A 448 10.25 -2.02 15.47
CA MET A 448 9.11 -1.22 15.93
C MET A 448 9.51 0.17 16.44
N THR A 449 10.72 0.33 16.97
CA THR A 449 11.22 1.62 17.45
C THR A 449 11.35 2.65 16.32
N GLY A 450 11.74 2.20 15.11
CA GLY A 450 11.74 3.03 13.91
C GLY A 450 10.34 3.51 13.53
N LEU A 451 9.34 2.61 13.59
CA LEU A 451 7.94 2.97 13.35
C LEU A 451 7.41 3.94 14.41
N TYR A 452 7.71 3.72 15.68
CA TYR A 452 7.33 4.66 16.74
C TYR A 452 7.98 6.03 16.56
N SER A 453 9.25 6.08 16.10
CA SER A 453 9.90 7.34 15.74
C SER A 453 9.14 8.04 14.60
N LEU A 454 8.73 7.30 13.56
CA LEU A 454 7.93 7.84 12.47
C LEU A 454 6.57 8.40 12.95
N MET A 455 5.88 7.70 13.86
CA MET A 455 4.64 8.18 14.48
C MET A 455 4.85 9.46 15.30
N MET A 456 5.96 9.58 16.04
CA MET A 456 6.28 10.75 16.85
C MET A 456 6.58 12.00 16.02
N ILE A 457 6.91 11.89 14.73
CA ILE A 457 6.98 13.03 13.82
C ILE A 457 5.63 13.78 13.80
N SER A 458 4.50 13.05 13.93
CA SER A 458 3.16 13.66 13.98
C SER A 458 2.99 14.63 15.15
N ALA A 459 3.60 14.33 16.30
CA ALA A 459 3.64 15.27 17.44
C ALA A 459 4.34 16.58 17.06
N CYS A 460 5.49 16.47 16.39
CA CYS A 460 6.27 17.64 15.96
C CYS A 460 5.53 18.47 14.89
N MET A 461 4.84 17.82 13.97
CA MET A 461 4.09 18.49 12.90
C MET A 461 2.83 19.21 13.39
N SER A 462 2.31 18.88 14.57
CA SER A 462 0.98 19.24 15.03
C SER A 462 0.66 20.75 15.01
N LEU A 463 1.63 21.60 15.30
CA LEU A 463 1.47 23.06 15.41
C LEU A 463 1.90 23.82 14.14
N MET A 464 2.67 23.18 13.23
CA MET A 464 3.46 23.93 12.24
C MET A 464 2.61 24.70 11.24
N PHE A 465 1.53 24.10 10.68
CA PHE A 465 0.68 24.75 9.67
C PHE A 465 0.17 26.12 10.13
N PRO A 466 -0.65 26.21 11.19
CA PRO A 466 -1.21 27.49 11.62
C PRO A 466 -0.15 28.44 12.17
N THR A 467 0.98 27.92 12.64
CA THR A 467 2.08 28.76 13.13
C THR A 467 2.83 29.43 11.99
N ILE A 468 3.21 28.70 10.95
CA ILE A 468 3.83 29.28 9.74
C ILE A 468 2.88 30.29 9.11
N TYR A 469 1.60 29.92 8.99
CA TYR A 469 0.57 30.77 8.42
C TYR A 469 0.41 32.07 9.20
N GLY A 470 0.29 32.01 10.53
CA GLY A 470 0.16 33.17 11.40
C GLY A 470 1.38 34.08 11.36
N ILE A 471 2.60 33.50 11.40
CA ILE A 471 3.85 34.25 11.32
C ILE A 471 3.99 34.95 9.95
N ALA A 472 3.64 34.29 8.86
CA ALA A 472 3.77 34.83 7.51
C ALA A 472 2.83 36.01 7.25
N LEU A 473 1.63 36.00 7.84
CA LEU A 473 0.64 37.07 7.69
C LEU A 473 0.74 38.17 8.75
N GLU A 474 1.60 38.01 9.78
CA GLU A 474 1.77 38.98 10.83
C GLU A 474 2.22 40.36 10.29
N GLY A 475 1.43 41.41 10.58
CA GLY A 475 1.72 42.77 10.19
C GLY A 475 1.53 43.11 8.71
N LEU A 476 0.80 42.26 7.94
CA LEU A 476 0.47 42.55 6.54
C LEU A 476 -0.78 43.42 6.35
N GLY A 477 -1.58 43.64 7.40
CA GLY A 477 -2.79 44.45 7.33
C GLY A 477 -3.74 43.95 6.21
N GLN A 478 -4.12 44.82 5.28
CA GLN A 478 -5.02 44.50 4.17
C GLN A 478 -4.40 43.52 3.16
N ASP A 479 -3.07 43.49 3.02
CA ASP A 479 -2.37 42.59 2.12
C ASP A 479 -2.50 41.13 2.59
N ALA A 480 -2.89 40.87 3.84
CA ALA A 480 -3.11 39.53 4.38
C ALA A 480 -4.21 38.77 3.64
N LYS A 481 -5.20 39.43 3.03
CA LYS A 481 -6.25 38.78 2.22
C LYS A 481 -5.65 38.10 1.00
N LEU A 482 -4.77 38.77 0.25
CA LEU A 482 -4.08 38.16 -0.91
C LEU A 482 -2.94 37.24 -0.42
N GLY A 483 -2.26 37.60 0.67
CA GLY A 483 -1.20 36.78 1.27
C GLY A 483 -1.68 35.41 1.71
N SER A 484 -2.92 35.31 2.20
CA SER A 484 -3.51 34.02 2.56
C SER A 484 -3.65 33.07 1.37
N ALA A 485 -4.01 33.59 0.20
CA ALA A 485 -4.12 32.78 -1.01
C ALA A 485 -2.78 32.14 -1.41
N GLY A 486 -1.66 32.87 -1.26
CA GLY A 486 -0.33 32.32 -1.54
C GLY A 486 0.06 31.20 -0.55
N LEU A 487 -0.30 31.33 0.73
CA LEU A 487 -0.06 30.28 1.73
C LEU A 487 -0.95 29.04 1.52
N ILE A 488 -2.17 29.20 1.03
CA ILE A 488 -3.01 28.08 0.63
C ILE A 488 -2.51 27.44 -0.67
N PHE A 489 -2.04 28.23 -1.64
CA PHE A 489 -1.39 27.69 -2.83
C PHE A 489 -0.16 26.81 -2.48
N ALA A 490 0.56 27.13 -1.41
CA ALA A 490 1.68 26.32 -0.93
C ALA A 490 1.32 24.87 -0.58
N ILE A 491 0.02 24.55 -0.41
CA ILE A 491 -0.47 23.16 -0.20
C ILE A 491 -0.09 22.24 -1.38
N VAL A 492 0.15 22.79 -2.58
CA VAL A 492 0.64 22.06 -3.74
C VAL A 492 1.94 21.27 -3.45
N GLY A 493 2.73 21.71 -2.45
CA GLY A 493 3.92 20.98 -1.97
C GLY A 493 3.61 19.53 -1.56
N GLY A 494 2.41 19.28 -1.05
CA GLY A 494 1.95 17.93 -0.73
C GLY A 494 1.94 16.99 -1.94
N VAL A 495 1.53 17.47 -3.10
CA VAL A 495 1.48 16.65 -4.33
C VAL A 495 2.90 16.35 -4.84
N TRP A 496 3.72 17.40 -4.99
CA TRP A 496 5.06 17.25 -5.58
C TRP A 496 6.00 16.41 -4.74
N LEU A 497 6.08 16.70 -3.44
CA LEU A 497 7.03 16.04 -2.55
C LEU A 497 6.62 14.59 -2.27
N THR A 498 5.32 14.32 -2.11
CA THR A 498 4.83 12.95 -1.93
C THR A 498 5.05 12.10 -3.19
N GLY A 499 4.76 12.65 -4.37
CA GLY A 499 5.04 11.95 -5.62
C GLY A 499 6.53 11.71 -5.86
N PHE A 500 7.40 12.64 -5.43
CA PHE A 500 8.84 12.45 -5.50
C PHE A 500 9.33 11.39 -4.52
N GLN A 501 8.80 11.38 -3.28
CA GLN A 501 9.11 10.34 -2.30
C GLN A 501 8.69 8.95 -2.81
N GLY A 502 7.53 8.83 -3.49
CA GLY A 502 7.10 7.57 -4.08
C GLY A 502 8.15 6.97 -5.02
N LYS A 503 8.74 7.80 -5.89
CA LYS A 503 9.83 7.37 -6.77
C LYS A 503 11.10 6.94 -6.03
N LEU A 504 11.38 7.52 -4.86
CA LEU A 504 12.51 7.10 -4.03
C LEU A 504 12.23 5.77 -3.33
N ILE A 505 10.98 5.50 -2.98
CA ILE A 505 10.55 4.23 -2.38
C ILE A 505 10.71 3.07 -3.38
N ASP A 506 10.46 3.32 -4.66
CA ASP A 506 10.61 2.32 -5.73
C ASP A 506 12.08 1.90 -5.96
N LEU A 507 13.04 2.63 -5.41
CA LEU A 507 14.45 2.22 -5.45
C LEU A 507 14.68 1.11 -4.41
N GLU A 508 15.41 0.06 -4.79
CA GLU A 508 15.77 -1.01 -3.85
C GLU A 508 16.56 -0.47 -2.65
N THR A 509 17.50 0.45 -2.93
CA THR A 509 18.31 1.12 -1.91
C THR A 509 18.46 2.61 -2.22
N PHE A 510 18.43 3.45 -1.18
CA PHE A 510 18.68 4.87 -1.27
C PHE A 510 19.47 5.37 -0.06
N MET A 511 20.57 6.09 -0.29
CA MET A 511 21.46 6.64 0.74
C MET A 511 21.93 5.61 1.80
N GLY A 512 22.18 4.37 1.37
CA GLY A 512 22.71 3.30 2.23
C GLY A 512 21.66 2.57 3.08
N THR A 513 20.36 2.82 2.83
CA THR A 513 19.24 2.14 3.48
C THR A 513 18.26 1.62 2.42
N THR A 514 17.24 0.86 2.84
CA THR A 514 16.16 0.44 1.92
C THR A 514 15.43 1.65 1.36
N GLY A 515 14.92 1.57 0.12
CA GLY A 515 14.22 2.67 -0.55
C GLY A 515 13.15 3.31 0.32
N ILE A 516 12.33 2.51 1.03
CA ILE A 516 11.28 3.04 1.92
C ILE A 516 11.86 3.87 3.07
N ARG A 517 12.91 3.42 3.76
CA ARG A 517 13.53 4.15 4.87
C ARG A 517 14.32 5.36 4.36
N GLY A 518 15.14 5.17 3.32
CA GLY A 518 15.96 6.21 2.73
C GLY A 518 15.14 7.37 2.16
N SER A 519 13.93 7.10 1.65
CA SER A 519 13.04 8.14 1.11
C SER A 519 12.72 9.24 2.13
N PHE A 520 12.74 8.95 3.43
CA PHE A 520 12.50 9.92 4.49
C PHE A 520 13.63 10.94 4.69
N TYR A 521 14.81 10.80 4.05
CA TYR A 521 15.78 11.91 3.98
C TYR A 521 15.19 13.14 3.32
N LEU A 522 14.22 13.00 2.43
CA LEU A 522 13.48 14.11 1.86
C LEU A 522 12.73 14.88 2.97
N SER A 523 12.12 14.17 3.92
CA SER A 523 11.45 14.76 5.09
C SER A 523 12.43 15.51 6.00
N VAL A 524 13.65 14.98 6.19
CA VAL A 524 14.73 15.70 6.91
C VAL A 524 15.01 17.05 6.24
N GLY A 525 15.17 17.08 4.90
CA GLY A 525 15.37 18.31 4.14
C GLY A 525 14.24 19.32 4.34
N CYS A 526 12.98 18.85 4.34
CA CYS A 526 11.81 19.69 4.60
C CYS A 526 11.86 20.30 6.01
N PHE A 527 12.15 19.52 7.04
CA PHE A 527 12.25 20.02 8.41
C PHE A 527 13.41 21.01 8.61
N ILE A 528 14.53 20.84 7.90
CA ILE A 528 15.62 21.84 7.93
C ILE A 528 15.14 23.20 7.44
N ILE A 529 14.40 23.24 6.34
CA ILE A 529 13.84 24.50 5.79
C ILE A 529 12.89 25.16 6.80
N ILE A 530 12.02 24.35 7.43
CA ILE A 530 11.07 24.83 8.45
C ILE A 530 11.82 25.35 9.69
N ALA A 531 12.87 24.66 10.14
CA ALA A 531 13.68 25.07 11.27
C ALA A 531 14.38 26.42 10.99
N ILE A 532 14.95 26.60 9.79
CA ILE A 532 15.56 27.86 9.36
C ILE A 532 14.54 28.99 9.38
N TYR A 533 13.33 28.76 8.86
CA TYR A 533 12.25 29.75 8.91
C TYR A 533 11.85 30.10 10.34
N GLY A 534 11.69 29.12 11.22
CA GLY A 534 11.38 29.31 12.64
C GLY A 534 12.45 30.16 13.36
N LEU A 535 13.73 29.88 13.09
CA LEU A 535 14.86 30.64 13.63
C LEU A 535 14.90 32.05 13.07
N PHE A 536 14.64 32.23 11.78
CA PHE A 536 14.56 33.58 11.15
C PHE A 536 13.45 34.42 11.78
N CYS A 537 12.32 33.81 12.14
CA CYS A 537 11.16 34.47 12.74
C CYS A 537 11.10 34.37 14.27
N ARG A 538 12.22 34.08 14.95
CA ARG A 538 12.27 33.84 16.41
C ARG A 538 11.86 35.05 17.27
N ASN A 539 12.04 36.28 16.75
CA ASN A 539 11.65 37.50 17.41
C ASN A 539 10.34 38.02 16.81
N PRO A 540 9.30 38.30 17.62
CA PRO A 540 8.09 38.93 17.12
C PRO A 540 8.40 40.30 16.49
N ARG A 541 7.59 40.73 15.51
CA ARG A 541 7.67 42.12 15.04
C ARG A 541 7.30 43.05 16.19
N VAL A 542 8.15 44.00 16.50
CA VAL A 542 7.77 45.14 17.34
C VAL A 542 6.81 45.96 16.48
N SER A 543 5.55 46.13 16.91
CA SER A 543 4.61 47.01 16.22
C SER A 543 5.12 48.45 16.39
N GLU A 544 5.42 49.13 15.31
CA GLU A 544 5.80 50.57 15.31
C GLU A 544 4.65 51.47 15.75
N SER A 545 3.48 50.94 16.08
CA SER A 545 2.31 51.72 16.52
C SER A 545 2.32 52.16 17.99
N ALA A 546 3.43 51.96 18.73
CA ALA A 546 3.54 52.38 20.12
C ALA A 546 4.34 53.73 20.30
N THR A 547 4.64 54.41 19.20
CA THR A 547 5.43 55.69 19.24
C THR A 547 4.80 56.78 18.37
N THR A 548 3.48 57.00 18.49
CA THR A 548 2.86 58.30 18.11
C THR A 548 1.73 58.60 19.05
#